data_99ae8aa8860d03284336382648c78856
#
_entry.id   99ae8aa8860d03284336382648c78856
#
_cell.length_a   1.000
_cell.length_b   1.000
_cell.length_c   1.000
_cell.angle_alpha   90.00
_cell.angle_beta   90.00
_cell.angle_gamma   90.00
#
_symmetry.space_group_name_H-M   'P 1'
#
loop_
_entity.id
_entity.type
_entity.pdbx_description
1 polymer ?
#
loop_
_entity_poly.entity_id
_entity_poly.type
_entity_poly.pdbx_seq_one_letter_code
_entity_poly.pdbx_strand_id
1 'polypeptide(L)'
;MYGSHHEIEPVSPRSDIEPERLNIVGGVCESSDILGSDRELAVAPGDLLAIRTAGAYGMSMASTYNSRPLPMEVLVDGAAIRPLRRRMTALDLLSDEYDLGLVQACIPADEVKTLFTQAQTYSEHPEDHDNK
;
A
#
# COMPACT_ATOMS: atom_id res chain seq x y z
N MET A 1 7.56 4.24 -12.91
CA MET A 1 6.42 5.01 -13.50
C MET A 1 6.78 5.61 -14.87
N TYR A 2 7.18 4.83 -15.84
CA TYR A 2 7.45 5.21 -17.25
C TYR A 2 8.19 6.55 -17.46
N GLY A 3 9.05 6.96 -16.53
CA GLY A 3 9.73 8.25 -16.61
C GLY A 3 8.82 9.48 -16.44
N SER A 4 7.53 9.31 -16.11
CA SER A 4 6.66 10.43 -15.80
C SER A 4 7.13 11.12 -14.52
N HIS A 5 7.11 12.45 -14.53
CA HIS A 5 7.43 13.21 -13.33
C HIS A 5 6.19 13.34 -12.44
N HIS A 6 6.35 12.95 -11.18
CA HIS A 6 5.38 13.22 -10.12
C HIS A 6 6.07 14.04 -9.04
N GLU A 7 5.39 15.04 -8.55
CA GLU A 7 5.87 15.77 -7.38
C GLU A 7 5.79 14.87 -6.15
N ILE A 8 6.84 14.88 -5.34
CA ILE A 8 6.94 14.12 -4.11
C ILE A 8 7.29 15.09 -2.99
N GLU A 9 6.47 15.12 -1.95
CA GLU A 9 6.62 16.04 -0.84
C GLU A 9 6.35 15.34 0.50
N PRO A 10 6.98 15.78 1.60
CA PRO A 10 6.62 15.33 2.93
C PRO A 10 5.18 15.75 3.27
N VAL A 11 4.39 14.84 3.85
CA VAL A 11 3.04 15.18 4.36
C VAL A 11 3.13 16.21 5.49
N SER A 12 4.18 16.12 6.30
CA SER A 12 4.50 17.07 7.35
C SER A 12 5.88 17.67 7.08
N PRO A 13 5.95 18.92 6.56
CA PRO A 13 7.23 19.56 6.29
C PRO A 13 8.10 19.67 7.56
N ARG A 14 9.40 19.43 7.40
CA ARG A 14 10.39 19.51 8.48
C ARG A 14 11.32 20.70 8.28
N SER A 15 11.56 21.46 9.37
CA SER A 15 12.51 22.56 9.40
C SER A 15 13.77 22.26 10.22
N ASP A 16 13.80 21.10 10.83
CA ASP A 16 14.88 20.59 11.69
C ASP A 16 15.88 19.69 10.95
N ILE A 17 15.62 19.41 9.68
CA ILE A 17 16.45 18.56 8.81
C ILE A 17 16.82 19.36 7.56
N GLU A 18 18.08 19.34 7.19
CA GLU A 18 18.54 19.88 5.92
C GLU A 18 18.09 18.96 4.77
N PRO A 19 17.62 19.53 3.65
CA PRO A 19 17.24 18.74 2.48
C PRO A 19 18.42 17.94 1.90
N GLU A 20 18.17 16.71 1.55
CA GLU A 20 19.13 15.84 0.87
C GLU A 20 18.56 15.35 -0.48
N ARG A 21 19.46 14.98 -1.40
CA ARG A 21 19.08 14.37 -2.67
C ARG A 21 18.85 12.88 -2.49
N LEU A 22 17.63 12.44 -2.72
CA LEU A 22 17.17 11.09 -2.47
C LEU A 22 16.54 10.46 -3.72
N ASN A 23 16.72 9.16 -3.86
CA ASN A 23 15.90 8.34 -4.76
C ASN A 23 14.78 7.70 -3.95
N ILE A 24 13.55 7.92 -4.39
CA ILE A 24 12.37 7.34 -3.77
C ILE A 24 12.04 6.06 -4.54
N VAL A 25 12.16 4.95 -3.87
CA VAL A 25 11.98 3.62 -4.45
C VAL A 25 10.91 2.86 -3.67
N GLY A 26 10.26 1.90 -4.33
CA GLY A 26 9.36 0.97 -3.66
C GLY A 26 10.10 -0.12 -2.89
N GLY A 27 9.35 -1.00 -2.26
CA GLY A 27 9.90 -2.08 -1.43
C GLY A 27 10.13 -3.40 -2.19
N VAL A 28 10.12 -3.38 -3.52
CA VAL A 28 10.32 -4.56 -4.35
C VAL A 28 11.72 -4.52 -4.96
N CYS A 29 12.42 -5.66 -5.01
CA CYS A 29 13.74 -5.78 -5.66
C CYS A 29 13.60 -5.83 -7.19
N GLU A 30 13.01 -4.79 -7.76
CA GLU A 30 12.75 -4.60 -9.18
C GLU A 30 13.32 -3.24 -9.61
N SER A 31 14.13 -3.21 -10.65
CA SER A 31 14.79 -1.99 -11.11
C SER A 31 13.83 -0.90 -11.58
N SER A 32 12.61 -1.26 -11.93
CA SER A 32 11.54 -0.33 -12.33
C SER A 32 10.71 0.20 -11.15
N ASP A 33 10.92 -0.28 -9.92
CA ASP A 33 10.21 0.15 -8.71
C ASP A 33 10.76 1.50 -8.17
N ILE A 34 10.83 2.47 -9.08
CA ILE A 34 11.30 3.84 -8.80
C ILE A 34 10.11 4.79 -8.87
N LEU A 35 9.85 5.46 -7.76
CA LEU A 35 8.80 6.47 -7.62
C LEU A 35 9.30 7.87 -8.00
N GLY A 36 10.56 8.16 -7.72
CA GLY A 36 11.21 9.39 -8.14
C GLY A 36 12.71 9.35 -7.92
N SER A 37 13.46 9.90 -8.86
CA SER A 37 14.91 9.99 -8.77
C SER A 37 15.33 11.42 -8.49
N ASP A 38 16.44 11.56 -7.76
CA ASP A 38 17.14 12.83 -7.53
C ASP A 38 16.22 13.93 -6.95
N ARG A 39 15.43 13.54 -5.92
CA ARG A 39 14.50 14.45 -5.22
C ARG A 39 15.19 15.10 -4.04
N GLU A 40 15.06 16.43 -3.93
CA GLU A 40 15.56 17.20 -2.79
C GLU A 40 14.47 17.24 -1.71
N LEU A 41 14.67 16.51 -0.61
CA LEU A 41 13.68 16.32 0.44
C LEU A 41 14.32 16.42 1.84
N ALA A 42 13.62 17.08 2.75
CA ALA A 42 13.94 17.12 4.18
C ALA A 42 13.07 16.08 4.91
N VAL A 43 13.56 14.86 5.07
CA VAL A 43 12.82 13.73 5.63
C VAL A 43 13.69 12.83 6.47
N ALA A 44 13.07 12.11 7.40
CA ALA A 44 13.69 11.07 8.22
C ALA A 44 12.93 9.74 8.11
N PRO A 45 13.52 8.62 8.53
CA PRO A 45 12.82 7.35 8.62
C PRO A 45 11.52 7.46 9.42
N GLY A 46 10.40 6.98 8.84
CA GLY A 46 9.07 7.06 9.43
C GLY A 46 8.22 8.24 8.94
N ASP A 47 8.80 9.23 8.26
CA ASP A 47 8.04 10.31 7.67
C ASP A 47 7.19 9.81 6.49
N LEU A 48 6.00 10.40 6.34
CA LEU A 48 5.10 10.10 5.24
C LEU A 48 5.36 11.03 4.05
N LEU A 49 5.37 10.46 2.85
CA LEU A 49 5.50 11.18 1.60
C LEU A 49 4.18 11.14 0.82
N ALA A 50 3.81 12.27 0.24
CA ALA A 50 2.73 12.37 -0.73
C ALA A 50 3.31 12.42 -2.14
N ILE A 51 2.84 11.53 -3.01
CA ILE A 51 3.14 11.51 -4.44
C ILE A 51 1.95 12.12 -5.15
N ARG A 52 2.12 13.32 -5.71
CA ARG A 52 1.03 14.09 -6.34
C ARG A 52 0.67 13.54 -7.72
N THR A 53 -0.61 13.71 -8.08
CA THR A 53 -1.15 13.38 -9.41
C THR A 53 -0.86 11.94 -9.88
N ALA A 54 -0.70 11.01 -8.94
CA ALA A 54 -0.31 9.62 -9.21
C ALA A 54 -1.51 8.68 -9.53
N GLY A 55 -2.68 9.21 -9.83
CA GLY A 55 -3.82 8.40 -10.32
C GLY A 55 -3.48 7.75 -11.67
N ALA A 56 -3.03 8.56 -12.63
CA ALA A 56 -2.39 8.07 -13.86
C ALA A 56 -0.95 7.64 -13.55
N TYR A 57 -0.47 6.55 -14.14
CA TYR A 57 0.89 5.99 -14.00
C TYR A 57 1.30 5.55 -12.59
N GLY A 58 0.48 5.80 -11.59
CA GLY A 58 0.59 5.27 -10.23
C GLY A 58 -0.49 4.23 -9.99
N MET A 59 -1.63 4.61 -9.40
CA MET A 59 -2.69 3.67 -9.04
C MET A 59 -3.30 2.94 -10.24
N SER A 60 -3.45 3.58 -11.41
CA SER A 60 -3.97 2.94 -12.63
C SER A 60 -3.09 1.80 -13.16
N MET A 61 -1.81 1.78 -12.76
CA MET A 61 -0.83 0.76 -13.13
C MET A 61 -0.39 -0.10 -11.95
N ALA A 62 -0.97 0.11 -10.77
CA ALA A 62 -0.67 -0.68 -9.61
C ALA A 62 -1.04 -2.15 -9.85
N SER A 63 -0.19 -3.04 -9.41
CA SER A 63 -0.36 -4.48 -9.55
C SER A 63 -0.03 -5.21 -8.27
N THR A 64 -0.39 -6.48 -8.20
CA THR A 64 -0.09 -7.36 -7.08
C THR A 64 1.26 -8.07 -7.24
N TYR A 65 2.17 -7.48 -8.01
CA TYR A 65 3.49 -8.05 -8.24
C TYR A 65 4.20 -8.36 -6.92
N ASN A 66 4.89 -9.49 -6.86
CA ASN A 66 5.51 -10.06 -5.64
C ASN A 66 4.51 -10.24 -4.48
N SER A 67 3.25 -10.59 -4.80
CA SER A 67 2.19 -10.85 -3.82
C SER A 67 1.95 -9.67 -2.85
N ARG A 68 2.15 -8.44 -3.32
CA ARG A 68 1.86 -7.23 -2.53
C ARG A 68 0.42 -6.79 -2.76
N PRO A 69 -0.37 -6.70 -1.69
CA PRO A 69 -1.74 -6.23 -1.79
C PRO A 69 -1.84 -4.77 -2.25
N LEU A 70 -2.90 -4.45 -3.00
CA LEU A 70 -3.18 -3.06 -3.41
C LEU A 70 -3.60 -2.20 -2.22
N PRO A 71 -3.22 -0.91 -2.20
CA PRO A 71 -3.61 0.03 -1.16
C PRO A 71 -5.11 0.36 -1.21
N MET A 72 -5.61 1.00 -0.15
CA MET A 72 -6.95 1.59 -0.13
C MET A 72 -7.00 2.81 -1.07
N GLU A 73 -8.16 3.01 -1.71
CA GLU A 73 -8.48 4.26 -2.41
C GLU A 73 -9.58 5.00 -1.66
N VAL A 74 -9.39 6.31 -1.50
CA VAL A 74 -10.36 7.19 -0.85
C VAL A 74 -10.64 8.40 -1.72
N LEU A 75 -11.89 8.85 -1.70
CA LEU A 75 -12.29 10.13 -2.22
C LEU A 75 -12.29 11.16 -1.08
N VAL A 76 -11.62 12.27 -1.31
CA VAL A 76 -11.65 13.43 -0.40
C VAL A 76 -12.39 14.55 -1.10
N ASP A 77 -13.48 15.02 -0.47
CA ASP A 77 -14.31 16.13 -0.95
C ASP A 77 -14.50 17.13 0.20
N GLY A 78 -13.69 18.17 0.20
CA GLY A 78 -13.59 19.08 1.34
C GLY A 78 -13.14 18.35 2.61
N ALA A 79 -14.00 18.31 3.63
CA ALA A 79 -13.75 17.57 4.86
C ALA A 79 -14.33 16.15 4.86
N ALA A 80 -15.01 15.75 3.80
CA ALA A 80 -15.61 14.42 3.71
C ALA A 80 -14.60 13.42 3.11
N ILE A 81 -14.45 12.26 3.75
CA ILE A 81 -13.63 11.15 3.29
C ILE A 81 -14.54 9.96 3.02
N ARG A 82 -14.47 9.39 1.82
CA ARG A 82 -15.25 8.24 1.41
C ARG A 82 -14.35 7.15 0.84
N PRO A 83 -14.36 5.93 1.41
CA PRO A 83 -13.68 4.81 0.81
C PRO A 83 -14.27 4.49 -0.58
N LEU A 84 -13.42 4.40 -1.60
CA LEU A 84 -13.78 3.93 -2.95
C LEU A 84 -13.41 2.46 -3.13
N ARG A 85 -12.28 2.08 -2.58
CA ARG A 85 -11.79 0.70 -2.58
C ARG A 85 -11.17 0.40 -1.22
N ARG A 86 -11.53 -0.73 -0.60
CA ARG A 86 -10.85 -1.18 0.61
C ARG A 86 -9.41 -1.57 0.33
N ARG A 87 -8.58 -1.57 1.34
CA ARG A 87 -7.24 -2.17 1.25
C ARG A 87 -7.37 -3.66 0.94
N MET A 88 -6.60 -4.12 -0.02
CA MET A 88 -6.50 -5.54 -0.32
C MET A 88 -5.68 -6.24 0.79
N THR A 89 -6.09 -7.43 1.17
CA THR A 89 -5.37 -8.29 2.11
C THR A 89 -4.57 -9.38 1.38
N ALA A 90 -3.67 -10.06 2.07
CA ALA A 90 -2.95 -11.21 1.51
C ALA A 90 -3.91 -12.35 1.12
N LEU A 91 -5.03 -12.53 1.86
CA LEU A 91 -6.03 -13.55 1.54
C LEU A 91 -6.79 -13.25 0.23
N ASP A 92 -6.97 -11.99 -0.13
CA ASP A 92 -7.58 -11.63 -1.40
C ASP A 92 -6.76 -12.10 -2.59
N LEU A 93 -5.44 -12.21 -2.43
CA LEU A 93 -4.53 -12.72 -3.47
C LEU A 93 -4.68 -14.23 -3.70
N LEU A 94 -5.20 -14.94 -2.69
CA LEU A 94 -5.37 -16.39 -2.72
C LEU A 94 -6.82 -16.81 -3.03
N SER A 95 -7.73 -15.88 -3.27
CA SER A 95 -9.15 -16.15 -3.46
C SER A 95 -9.41 -17.15 -4.58
N ASP A 96 -8.73 -16.97 -5.71
CA ASP A 96 -8.88 -17.84 -6.88
C ASP A 96 -8.28 -19.24 -6.64
N GLU A 97 -7.18 -19.30 -5.91
CA GLU A 97 -6.52 -20.57 -5.54
C GLU A 97 -7.38 -21.37 -4.55
N TYR A 98 -8.06 -20.68 -3.63
CA TYR A 98 -9.00 -21.30 -2.71
C TYR A 98 -10.19 -21.96 -3.41
N ASP A 99 -10.74 -21.28 -4.41
CA ASP A 99 -11.86 -21.80 -5.22
C ASP A 99 -11.47 -23.04 -6.04
N LEU A 100 -10.19 -23.18 -6.38
CA LEU A 100 -9.67 -24.39 -7.04
C LEU A 100 -9.50 -25.58 -6.06
N GLY A 101 -9.82 -25.41 -4.78
CA GLY A 101 -9.70 -26.46 -3.77
C GLY A 101 -8.27 -26.79 -3.38
N LEU A 102 -7.27 -26.07 -3.89
CA LEU A 102 -5.85 -26.32 -3.59
C LEU A 102 -5.52 -26.05 -2.13
N VAL A 103 -6.13 -25.01 -1.57
CA VAL A 103 -5.93 -24.64 -0.14
C VAL A 103 -6.64 -25.62 0.79
N GLN A 104 -7.79 -26.18 0.40
CA GLN A 104 -8.53 -27.18 1.18
C GLN A 104 -7.75 -28.49 1.39
N ALA A 105 -6.84 -28.81 0.48
CA ALA A 105 -6.00 -30.00 0.61
C ALA A 105 -4.88 -29.86 1.65
N CYS A 106 -4.52 -28.62 2.00
CA CYS A 106 -3.39 -28.31 2.86
C CYS A 106 -3.76 -27.74 4.22
N ILE A 107 -4.96 -27.14 4.35
CA ILE A 107 -5.43 -26.48 5.56
C ILE A 107 -6.82 -27.02 5.93
N PRO A 108 -7.07 -27.46 7.17
CA PRO A 108 -8.39 -27.87 7.62
C PRO A 108 -9.43 -26.76 7.42
N ALA A 109 -10.66 -27.14 7.00
CA ALA A 109 -11.71 -26.19 6.63
C ALA A 109 -12.14 -25.24 7.78
N ASP A 110 -11.99 -25.65 9.02
CA ASP A 110 -12.21 -24.88 10.24
C ASP A 110 -11.11 -23.84 10.46
N GLU A 111 -9.86 -24.17 10.20
CA GLU A 111 -8.74 -23.20 10.26
C GLU A 111 -8.87 -22.13 9.18
N VAL A 112 -9.29 -22.52 7.99
CA VAL A 112 -9.52 -21.58 6.88
C VAL A 112 -10.59 -20.56 7.25
N LYS A 113 -11.73 -20.98 7.80
CA LYS A 113 -12.79 -20.08 8.28
C LYS A 113 -12.29 -19.13 9.34
N THR A 114 -11.45 -19.60 10.25
CA THR A 114 -10.84 -18.78 11.30
C THR A 114 -9.93 -17.70 10.73
N LEU A 115 -9.09 -18.04 9.74
CA LEU A 115 -8.22 -17.09 9.07
C LEU A 115 -9.02 -16.00 8.32
N PHE A 116 -10.08 -16.37 7.61
CA PHE A 116 -10.96 -15.42 6.93
C PHE A 116 -11.67 -14.49 7.91
N THR A 117 -12.17 -15.03 9.03
CA THR A 117 -12.83 -14.22 10.07
C THR A 117 -11.84 -13.24 10.71
N GLN A 118 -10.63 -13.68 11.04
CA GLN A 118 -9.59 -12.82 11.59
C GLN A 118 -9.17 -11.72 10.61
N ALA A 119 -9.04 -12.02 9.32
CA ALA A 119 -8.70 -11.03 8.31
C ALA A 119 -9.79 -9.97 8.13
N GLN A 120 -11.07 -10.37 8.21
CA GLN A 120 -12.19 -9.41 8.16
C GLN A 120 -12.20 -8.51 9.39
N THR A 121 -12.02 -9.07 10.59
CA THR A 121 -11.96 -8.30 11.84
C THR A 121 -10.79 -7.30 11.84
N TYR A 122 -9.62 -7.70 11.32
CA TYR A 122 -8.46 -6.82 11.17
C TYR A 122 -8.72 -5.67 10.20
N SER A 123 -9.49 -5.89 9.13
CA SER A 123 -9.84 -4.85 8.17
C SER A 123 -10.90 -3.86 8.70
N GLU A 124 -11.74 -4.31 9.63
CA GLU A 124 -12.80 -3.50 10.25
C GLU A 124 -12.30 -2.66 11.44
N HIS A 125 -11.27 -3.13 12.16
CA HIS A 125 -10.70 -2.47 13.35
C HIS A 125 -9.17 -2.48 13.34
N PRO A 126 -8.51 -1.74 12.43
CA PRO A 126 -7.06 -1.75 12.35
C PRO A 126 -6.36 -1.12 13.57
N GLU A 127 -7.09 -0.35 14.38
CA GLU A 127 -6.52 0.43 15.49
C GLU A 127 -6.35 -0.36 16.80
N ASP A 128 -6.99 -1.54 16.93
CA ASP A 128 -6.96 -2.30 18.17
C ASP A 128 -5.74 -3.23 18.35
N HIS A 129 -4.84 -3.30 17.36
CA HIS A 129 -3.73 -4.27 17.35
C HIS A 129 -2.32 -3.68 17.53
N ASP A 130 -2.17 -2.35 17.56
CA ASP A 130 -0.86 -1.70 17.72
C ASP A 130 -0.38 -1.57 19.18
N ASN A 131 -1.05 -2.20 20.14
CA ASN A 131 -0.75 -2.09 21.58
C ASN A 131 -0.43 -3.45 22.26
N LYS A 132 0.33 -4.34 21.58
CA LYS A 132 0.94 -5.49 22.26
C LYS A 132 2.35 -5.75 21.82
#